data_b0bad7c30420ad6fe25e2f6d8f38c79d
#
_entry.id   b0bad7c30420ad6fe25e2f6d8f38c79d
#
_cell.length_a   1.000
_cell.length_b   1.000
_cell.length_c   1.000
_cell.angle_alpha   90.00
_cell.angle_beta   90.00
_cell.angle_gamma   90.00
#
_symmetry.space_group_name_H-M   'P 1'
#
loop_
_entity.id
_entity.type
_entity.pdbx_description
1 polymer ?
#
loop_
_entity_poly.entity_id
_entity_poly.type
_entity_poly.pdbx_seq_one_letter_code
_entity_poly.pdbx_strand_id
1 'polypeptide(L)'
;MNRLLLFAILSGAVLLFDVYAYQGLKVAINSFPGAVQRILKVIFWGLTVMTLLSFVLYEPLSSSEKGRKVLMIIATIGVTNILGKFFFVLFLLLDDGIRLIKVIWRKFNPTLSESDQGVSRNEFLASIGAVSAALPILTMGWGVLSGAHDYTVRNKKLKLKNLPESFEGYRILQISDIHMGSFWNRAAVMKGIEMINQQNADAVFFTGDLVNNKATELDGWTEVFSKIQSKDGVFSVLGNHDYGDYVPWENEQQKVDNLNSLVHRQRTELGWDLLINENRRIKRGNDSLCVVGIENWGAKGRFPKYGDMDKALKGTENEVIKLLLSHDPSHWKEEVLPKYKDINVMFSGHTHGMQFGIEVGSVKWSPVKYFYPEWADLYQDQGQQLYVNRGFGYIGYPGRFGILPEISVFTLTRG
;
A
#
# COMPACT_ATOMS: atom_id res chain seq x y z
N MET A 1 -12.53 8.80 -23.80
CA MET A 1 -11.29 9.01 -24.59
C MET A 1 -10.80 7.64 -25.03
N ASN A 2 -10.47 7.45 -26.30
CA ASN A 2 -9.93 6.18 -26.81
C ASN A 2 -8.61 5.87 -26.08
N ARG A 3 -8.44 4.63 -25.57
CA ARG A 3 -7.23 4.21 -24.81
C ARG A 3 -5.94 4.44 -25.61
N LEU A 4 -5.96 4.16 -26.93
CA LEU A 4 -4.82 4.43 -27.81
C LEU A 4 -4.44 5.90 -27.85
N LEU A 5 -5.42 6.80 -27.89
CA LEU A 5 -5.17 8.24 -27.83
C LEU A 5 -4.58 8.66 -26.48
N LEU A 6 -5.09 8.12 -25.37
CA LEU A 6 -4.53 8.36 -24.04
C LEU A 6 -3.07 7.92 -23.96
N PHE A 7 -2.75 6.70 -24.41
CA PHE A 7 -1.37 6.20 -24.42
C PHE A 7 -0.46 7.02 -25.33
N ALA A 8 -0.94 7.46 -26.48
CA ALA A 8 -0.17 8.34 -27.37
C ALA A 8 0.15 9.68 -26.71
N ILE A 9 -0.84 10.30 -26.03
CA ILE A 9 -0.66 11.56 -25.29
C ILE A 9 0.34 11.38 -24.15
N LEU A 10 0.19 10.32 -23.33
CA LEU A 10 1.09 10.04 -22.24
C LEU A 10 2.52 9.75 -22.72
N SER A 11 2.67 8.99 -23.81
CA SER A 11 3.98 8.71 -24.42
C SER A 11 4.63 9.98 -24.95
N GLY A 12 3.86 10.85 -25.61
CA GLY A 12 4.33 12.15 -26.08
C GLY A 12 4.79 13.05 -24.91
N ALA A 13 4.01 13.09 -23.83
CA ALA A 13 4.36 13.86 -22.64
C ALA A 13 5.66 13.34 -21.99
N VAL A 14 5.81 12.00 -21.84
CA VAL A 14 7.05 11.38 -21.32
C VAL A 14 8.22 11.72 -22.20
N LEU A 15 8.10 11.64 -23.52
CA LEU A 15 9.20 11.95 -24.43
C LEU A 15 9.63 13.42 -24.36
N LEU A 16 8.66 14.36 -24.34
CA LEU A 16 8.96 15.80 -24.19
C LEU A 16 9.67 16.08 -22.86
N PHE A 17 9.19 15.49 -21.78
CA PHE A 17 9.80 15.58 -20.47
C PHE A 17 11.24 15.03 -20.47
N ASP A 18 11.45 13.90 -21.10
CA ASP A 18 12.75 13.23 -21.21
C ASP A 18 13.74 14.00 -22.08
N VAL A 19 13.29 14.59 -23.18
CA VAL A 19 14.12 15.46 -24.02
C VAL A 19 14.63 16.67 -23.20
N TYR A 20 13.77 17.27 -22.38
CA TYR A 20 14.17 18.37 -21.49
C TYR A 20 15.17 17.88 -20.42
N ALA A 21 14.87 16.79 -19.71
CA ALA A 21 15.76 16.19 -18.71
C ALA A 21 17.12 15.81 -19.31
N TYR A 22 17.16 15.31 -20.55
CA TYR A 22 18.38 14.93 -21.25
C TYR A 22 19.33 16.12 -21.49
N GLN A 23 18.81 17.34 -21.69
CA GLN A 23 19.66 18.54 -21.79
C GLN A 23 20.45 18.78 -20.49
N GLY A 24 19.80 18.58 -19.33
CA GLY A 24 20.46 18.65 -18.04
C GLY A 24 21.46 17.53 -17.82
N LEU A 25 21.10 16.30 -18.20
CA LEU A 25 22.01 15.15 -18.10
C LEU A 25 23.31 15.39 -18.82
N LYS A 26 23.27 15.92 -20.05
CA LYS A 26 24.48 16.23 -20.82
C LYS A 26 25.42 17.17 -20.06
N VAL A 27 24.86 18.16 -19.35
CA VAL A 27 25.65 19.09 -18.54
C VAL A 27 26.22 18.39 -17.31
N ALA A 28 25.37 17.65 -16.57
CA ALA A 28 25.75 16.97 -15.33
C ALA A 28 26.90 15.92 -15.53
N ILE A 29 26.95 15.29 -16.70
CA ILE A 29 27.95 14.25 -16.99
C ILE A 29 29.11 14.73 -17.85
N ASN A 30 29.21 16.02 -18.17
CA ASN A 30 30.20 16.57 -19.10
C ASN A 30 31.64 16.35 -18.64
N SER A 31 31.89 16.36 -17.33
CA SER A 31 33.20 16.12 -16.71
C SER A 31 33.60 14.64 -16.66
N PHE A 32 32.70 13.70 -16.98
CA PHE A 32 32.96 12.26 -16.86
C PHE A 32 33.72 11.74 -18.12
N PRO A 33 34.49 10.63 -17.99
CA PRO A 33 35.12 9.98 -19.12
C PRO A 33 34.09 9.60 -20.20
N GLY A 34 34.43 9.73 -21.47
CA GLY A 34 33.52 9.52 -22.61
C GLY A 34 32.83 8.15 -22.63
N ALA A 35 33.48 7.09 -22.11
CA ALA A 35 32.85 5.78 -21.96
C ALA A 35 31.68 5.83 -20.92
N VAL A 36 31.88 6.48 -19.78
CA VAL A 36 30.87 6.66 -18.74
C VAL A 36 29.71 7.50 -19.26
N GLN A 37 30.00 8.60 -19.97
CA GLN A 37 28.93 9.40 -20.59
C GLN A 37 28.05 8.57 -21.53
N ARG A 38 28.66 7.69 -22.36
CA ARG A 38 27.89 6.80 -23.26
C ARG A 38 26.99 5.85 -22.48
N ILE A 39 27.54 5.21 -21.46
CA ILE A 39 26.76 4.28 -20.60
C ILE A 39 25.59 5.00 -19.97
N LEU A 40 25.79 6.16 -19.35
CA LEU A 40 24.73 6.94 -18.71
C LEU A 40 23.62 7.38 -19.68
N LYS A 41 24.00 7.78 -20.91
CA LYS A 41 23.06 8.11 -21.99
C LYS A 41 22.23 6.89 -22.42
N VAL A 42 22.87 5.72 -22.55
CA VAL A 42 22.19 4.47 -22.90
C VAL A 42 21.21 4.06 -21.78
N ILE A 43 21.64 4.13 -20.51
CA ILE A 43 20.77 3.86 -19.36
C ILE A 43 19.58 4.82 -19.35
N PHE A 44 19.80 6.12 -19.52
CA PHE A 44 18.75 7.13 -19.53
C PHE A 44 17.65 6.82 -20.55
N TRP A 45 18.04 6.57 -21.82
CA TRP A 45 17.08 6.26 -22.88
C TRP A 45 16.50 4.85 -22.76
N GLY A 46 17.27 3.88 -22.25
CA GLY A 46 16.76 2.54 -21.94
C GLY A 46 15.63 2.56 -20.94
N LEU A 47 15.76 3.38 -19.88
CA LEU A 47 14.67 3.57 -18.90
C LEU A 47 13.46 4.28 -19.51
N THR A 48 13.64 5.21 -20.44
CA THR A 48 12.55 5.81 -21.22
C THR A 48 11.82 4.75 -22.03
N VAL A 49 12.53 3.89 -22.75
CA VAL A 49 11.95 2.79 -23.53
C VAL A 49 11.15 1.84 -22.62
N MET A 50 11.70 1.46 -21.46
CA MET A 50 10.99 0.63 -20.49
C MET A 50 9.70 1.30 -19.99
N THR A 51 9.74 2.60 -19.75
CA THR A 51 8.54 3.37 -19.37
C THR A 51 7.46 3.33 -20.46
N LEU A 52 7.86 3.54 -21.73
CA LEU A 52 6.93 3.48 -22.87
C LEU A 52 6.40 2.06 -23.10
N LEU A 53 7.25 1.04 -22.92
CA LEU A 53 6.84 -0.36 -23.00
C LEU A 53 5.78 -0.71 -21.94
N SER A 54 5.79 -0.10 -20.76
CA SER A 54 4.76 -0.34 -19.74
C SER A 54 3.36 0.05 -20.23
N PHE A 55 3.25 1.08 -21.07
CA PHE A 55 1.97 1.50 -21.66
C PHE A 55 1.53 0.54 -22.78
N VAL A 56 2.44 0.18 -23.68
CA VAL A 56 2.14 -0.69 -24.83
C VAL A 56 1.83 -2.12 -24.41
N LEU A 57 2.58 -2.66 -23.44
CA LEU A 57 2.45 -4.03 -22.96
C LEU A 57 1.35 -4.20 -21.90
N TYR A 58 0.69 -3.13 -21.48
CA TYR A 58 -0.34 -3.20 -20.45
C TYR A 58 -1.44 -4.20 -20.82
N GLU A 59 -2.03 -4.07 -21.99
CA GLU A 59 -3.17 -4.89 -22.41
C GLU A 59 -2.79 -6.38 -22.62
N PRO A 60 -1.74 -6.72 -23.40
CA PRO A 60 -1.36 -8.10 -23.57
C PRO A 60 -0.89 -8.80 -22.30
N LEU A 61 -0.24 -8.07 -21.37
CA LEU A 61 0.26 -8.67 -20.13
C LEU A 61 -0.80 -8.73 -19.02
N SER A 62 -1.79 -7.85 -19.02
CA SER A 62 -2.83 -7.82 -17.99
C SER A 62 -3.76 -9.04 -18.01
N SER A 63 -3.83 -9.76 -19.13
CA SER A 63 -4.74 -10.90 -19.33
C SER A 63 -4.35 -12.14 -18.53
N SER A 64 -3.07 -12.36 -18.21
CA SER A 64 -2.57 -13.52 -17.50
C SER A 64 -1.92 -13.17 -16.17
N GLU A 65 -1.90 -14.11 -15.21
CA GLU A 65 -1.27 -13.91 -13.91
C GLU A 65 0.25 -13.62 -14.03
N LYS A 66 0.95 -14.42 -14.85
CA LYS A 66 2.39 -14.19 -15.11
C LYS A 66 2.62 -12.84 -15.78
N GLY A 67 1.76 -12.48 -16.74
CA GLY A 67 1.82 -11.18 -17.41
C GLY A 67 1.63 -10.03 -16.45
N ARG A 68 0.67 -10.09 -15.53
CA ARG A 68 0.46 -9.06 -14.49
C ARG A 68 1.69 -8.88 -13.60
N LYS A 69 2.37 -9.97 -13.20
CA LYS A 69 3.63 -9.88 -12.42
C LYS A 69 4.74 -9.19 -13.22
N VAL A 70 4.90 -9.52 -14.51
CA VAL A 70 5.85 -8.84 -15.40
C VAL A 70 5.48 -7.37 -15.57
N LEU A 71 4.21 -7.07 -15.81
CA LEU A 71 3.72 -5.70 -15.95
C LEU A 71 3.98 -4.87 -14.68
N MET A 72 3.78 -5.45 -13.51
CA MET A 72 4.06 -4.80 -12.22
C MET A 72 5.54 -4.38 -12.13
N ILE A 73 6.48 -5.23 -12.55
CA ILE A 73 7.92 -4.91 -12.56
C ILE A 73 8.22 -3.77 -13.56
N ILE A 74 7.74 -3.91 -14.80
CA ILE A 74 7.98 -2.91 -15.86
C ILE A 74 7.37 -1.57 -15.47
N ALA A 75 6.14 -1.56 -14.95
CA ALA A 75 5.47 -0.34 -14.49
C ALA A 75 6.23 0.30 -13.31
N THR A 76 6.75 -0.52 -12.37
CA THR A 76 7.58 -0.02 -11.27
C THR A 76 8.84 0.69 -11.77
N ILE A 77 9.54 0.09 -12.74
CA ILE A 77 10.71 0.72 -13.38
C ILE A 77 10.29 2.04 -14.04
N GLY A 78 9.17 2.04 -14.77
CA GLY A 78 8.65 3.24 -15.44
C GLY A 78 8.30 4.37 -14.48
N VAL A 79 7.54 4.07 -13.42
CA VAL A 79 7.16 5.05 -12.38
C VAL A 79 8.41 5.58 -11.66
N THR A 80 9.33 4.70 -11.29
CA THR A 80 10.59 5.08 -10.62
C THR A 80 11.43 6.01 -11.51
N ASN A 81 11.52 5.71 -12.81
CA ASN A 81 12.19 6.56 -13.80
C ASN A 81 11.55 7.94 -13.90
N ILE A 82 10.22 8.00 -14.01
CA ILE A 82 9.49 9.27 -14.06
C ILE A 82 9.72 10.09 -12.79
N LEU A 83 9.63 9.48 -11.61
CA LEU A 83 9.89 10.14 -10.33
C LEU A 83 11.33 10.67 -10.23
N GLY A 84 12.31 9.85 -10.60
CA GLY A 84 13.71 10.29 -10.60
C GLY A 84 13.94 11.50 -11.52
N LYS A 85 13.43 11.41 -12.75
CA LYS A 85 13.51 12.53 -13.70
C LYS A 85 12.71 13.76 -13.25
N PHE A 86 11.59 13.58 -12.56
CA PHE A 86 10.83 14.68 -12.00
C PHE A 86 11.66 15.49 -11.00
N PHE A 87 12.34 14.84 -10.06
CA PHE A 87 13.24 15.54 -9.15
C PHE A 87 14.38 16.23 -9.90
N PHE A 88 14.95 15.57 -10.91
CA PHE A 88 15.97 16.19 -11.74
C PHE A 88 15.47 17.48 -12.42
N VAL A 89 14.31 17.40 -13.05
CA VAL A 89 13.71 18.52 -13.79
C VAL A 89 13.40 19.70 -12.88
N LEU A 90 13.02 19.49 -11.62
CA LEU A 90 12.82 20.58 -10.66
C LEU A 90 14.09 21.44 -10.50
N PHE A 91 15.27 20.83 -10.40
CA PHE A 91 16.53 21.58 -10.32
C PHE A 91 16.89 22.26 -11.64
N LEU A 92 16.55 21.65 -12.79
CA LEU A 92 16.75 22.28 -14.08
C LEU A 92 15.84 23.51 -14.29
N LEU A 93 14.59 23.44 -13.85
CA LEU A 93 13.66 24.57 -13.89
C LEU A 93 14.10 25.69 -12.95
N LEU A 94 14.65 25.35 -11.79
CA LEU A 94 15.25 26.35 -10.89
C LEU A 94 16.42 27.07 -11.55
N ASP A 95 17.33 26.32 -12.21
CA ASP A 95 18.44 26.90 -12.97
C ASP A 95 17.93 27.80 -14.12
N ASP A 96 16.96 27.34 -14.89
CA ASP A 96 16.38 28.11 -15.99
C ASP A 96 15.70 29.39 -15.48
N GLY A 97 15.02 29.34 -14.29
CA GLY A 97 14.48 30.52 -13.63
C GLY A 97 15.55 31.54 -13.22
N ILE A 98 16.64 31.07 -12.63
CA ILE A 98 17.78 31.93 -12.27
C ILE A 98 18.39 32.57 -13.52
N ARG A 99 18.55 31.80 -14.59
CA ARG A 99 19.07 32.28 -15.88
C ARG A 99 18.15 33.34 -16.49
N LEU A 100 16.85 33.11 -16.48
CA LEU A 100 15.88 34.07 -16.97
C LEU A 100 15.95 35.40 -16.21
N ILE A 101 16.04 35.34 -14.88
CA ILE A 101 16.21 36.52 -14.04
C ILE A 101 17.49 37.28 -14.43
N LYS A 102 18.62 36.55 -14.59
CA LYS A 102 19.88 37.16 -15.02
C LYS A 102 19.79 37.83 -16.40
N VAL A 103 19.12 37.20 -17.36
CA VAL A 103 18.88 37.77 -18.69
C VAL A 103 18.03 39.05 -18.62
N ILE A 104 16.95 39.02 -17.86
CA ILE A 104 16.09 40.19 -17.65
C ILE A 104 16.88 41.30 -16.96
N TRP A 105 17.62 41.00 -15.88
CA TRP A 105 18.43 41.95 -15.14
C TRP A 105 19.44 42.67 -16.04
N ARG A 106 20.16 41.90 -16.88
CA ARG A 106 21.13 42.46 -17.85
C ARG A 106 20.47 43.39 -18.86
N LYS A 107 19.24 43.11 -19.30
CA LYS A 107 18.49 43.99 -20.22
C LYS A 107 18.21 45.37 -19.60
N PHE A 108 18.01 45.44 -18.27
CA PHE A 108 17.78 46.70 -17.60
C PHE A 108 19.06 47.37 -17.04
N ASN A 109 20.20 46.66 -17.06
CA ASN A 109 21.53 47.16 -16.61
C ASN A 109 22.62 46.89 -17.66
N PRO A 110 22.59 47.53 -18.83
CA PRO A 110 23.44 47.21 -19.96
C PRO A 110 24.94 47.48 -19.69
N THR A 111 25.28 48.35 -18.71
CA THR A 111 26.68 48.64 -18.34
C THR A 111 27.41 47.47 -17.67
N LEU A 112 26.71 46.39 -17.30
CA LEU A 112 27.29 45.20 -16.70
C LEU A 112 27.53 44.06 -17.73
N SER A 113 27.39 44.35 -19.03
CA SER A 113 27.42 43.38 -20.08
C SER A 113 28.80 43.27 -20.74
N GLU A 114 29.85 42.87 -20.02
CA GLU A 114 31.17 42.68 -20.59
C GLU A 114 31.49 41.28 -21.11
N SER A 115 30.52 40.38 -21.23
CA SER A 115 30.75 39.15 -21.95
C SER A 115 29.52 38.74 -22.77
N ASP A 116 29.69 38.70 -24.07
CA ASP A 116 28.70 38.25 -25.10
C ASP A 116 28.41 36.74 -25.00
N GLN A 117 28.87 36.08 -23.95
CA GLN A 117 28.57 34.67 -23.69
C GLN A 117 27.20 34.53 -23.07
N GLY A 118 26.32 33.84 -23.76
CA GLY A 118 25.02 33.46 -23.23
C GLY A 118 25.15 32.78 -21.85
N VAL A 119 24.15 32.97 -20.99
CA VAL A 119 24.17 32.35 -19.66
C VAL A 119 24.07 30.83 -19.80
N SER A 120 25.16 30.12 -19.53
CA SER A 120 25.25 28.65 -19.61
C SER A 120 24.45 28.01 -18.44
N ARG A 121 24.08 26.78 -18.63
CA ARG A 121 23.41 25.96 -17.56
C ARG A 121 24.42 25.70 -16.43
N ASN A 122 23.99 25.84 -15.20
CA ASN A 122 24.86 25.66 -14.04
C ASN A 122 25.13 24.16 -13.81
N GLU A 123 26.41 23.75 -13.93
CA GLU A 123 26.82 22.36 -13.68
C GLU A 123 26.53 21.88 -12.26
N PHE A 124 26.64 22.76 -11.29
CA PHE A 124 26.34 22.43 -9.90
C PHE A 124 24.86 22.05 -9.70
N LEU A 125 23.92 22.86 -10.22
CA LEU A 125 22.49 22.56 -10.13
C LEU A 125 22.12 21.30 -10.94
N ALA A 126 22.70 21.11 -12.11
CA ALA A 126 22.51 19.91 -12.90
C ALA A 126 23.03 18.65 -12.18
N SER A 127 24.18 18.76 -11.49
CA SER A 127 24.76 17.64 -10.72
C SER A 127 23.93 17.30 -9.49
N ILE A 128 23.48 18.29 -8.71
CA ILE A 128 22.55 18.06 -7.58
C ILE A 128 21.26 17.42 -8.09
N GLY A 129 20.71 17.92 -9.18
CA GLY A 129 19.53 17.34 -9.81
C GLY A 129 19.73 15.87 -10.20
N ALA A 130 20.88 15.54 -10.78
CA ALA A 130 21.23 14.16 -11.14
C ALA A 130 21.35 13.23 -9.91
N VAL A 131 21.96 13.72 -8.82
CA VAL A 131 22.01 12.99 -7.54
C VAL A 131 20.61 12.81 -6.96
N SER A 132 19.77 13.86 -7.00
CA SER A 132 18.39 13.79 -6.52
C SER A 132 17.56 12.79 -7.34
N ALA A 133 17.84 12.62 -8.63
CA ALA A 133 17.20 11.62 -9.47
C ALA A 133 17.52 10.18 -9.05
N ALA A 134 18.66 9.93 -8.43
CA ALA A 134 19.05 8.61 -7.96
C ALA A 134 18.23 8.18 -6.70
N LEU A 135 17.74 9.12 -5.89
CA LEU A 135 17.04 8.81 -4.65
C LEU A 135 15.81 7.91 -4.86
N PRO A 136 14.85 8.21 -5.76
CA PRO A 136 13.73 7.31 -6.04
C PRO A 136 14.17 5.93 -6.53
N ILE A 137 15.21 5.86 -7.36
CA ILE A 137 15.74 4.60 -7.89
C ILE A 137 16.29 3.74 -6.75
N LEU A 138 17.08 4.32 -5.87
CA LEU A 138 17.69 3.62 -4.74
C LEU A 138 16.64 3.20 -3.70
N THR A 139 15.73 4.11 -3.35
CA THR A 139 14.70 3.85 -2.33
C THR A 139 13.67 2.83 -2.80
N MET A 140 13.16 2.97 -4.02
CA MET A 140 12.21 2.00 -4.57
C MET A 140 12.87 0.66 -4.88
N GLY A 141 14.10 0.67 -5.39
CA GLY A 141 14.89 -0.56 -5.60
C GLY A 141 15.14 -1.31 -4.29
N TRP A 142 15.55 -0.62 -3.24
CA TRP A 142 15.68 -1.19 -1.91
C TRP A 142 14.35 -1.76 -1.39
N GLY A 143 13.25 -1.02 -1.58
CA GLY A 143 11.91 -1.44 -1.21
C GLY A 143 11.50 -2.78 -1.84
N VAL A 144 11.87 -3.02 -3.11
CA VAL A 144 11.62 -4.29 -3.81
C VAL A 144 12.52 -5.42 -3.29
N LEU A 145 13.81 -5.13 -3.11
CA LEU A 145 14.79 -6.15 -2.77
C LEU A 145 14.70 -6.61 -1.31
N SER A 146 14.37 -5.70 -0.40
CA SER A 146 14.37 -5.93 1.05
C SER A 146 13.02 -5.60 1.68
N GLY A 147 12.53 -4.36 1.50
CA GLY A 147 11.40 -3.84 2.25
C GLY A 147 10.09 -4.61 2.10
N ALA A 148 9.87 -5.26 0.95
CA ALA A 148 8.65 -6.03 0.69
C ALA A 148 8.41 -7.17 1.70
N HIS A 149 9.46 -7.70 2.30
CA HIS A 149 9.42 -8.87 3.20
C HIS A 149 10.13 -8.62 4.54
N ASP A 150 10.43 -7.37 4.87
CA ASP A 150 11.00 -6.98 6.16
C ASP A 150 9.87 -6.81 7.19
N TYR A 151 9.31 -7.94 7.62
CA TYR A 151 8.15 -7.99 8.51
C TYR A 151 8.47 -7.41 9.87
N THR A 152 7.65 -6.46 10.32
CA THR A 152 7.79 -5.80 11.62
C THR A 152 6.68 -6.22 12.57
N VAL A 153 7.06 -6.75 13.74
CA VAL A 153 6.11 -7.06 14.82
C VAL A 153 5.89 -5.81 15.67
N ARG A 154 4.64 -5.35 15.76
CA ARG A 154 4.25 -4.18 16.55
C ARG A 154 3.38 -4.58 17.73
N ASN A 155 3.89 -4.37 18.94
CA ASN A 155 3.17 -4.67 20.16
C ASN A 155 2.44 -3.44 20.69
N LYS A 156 1.14 -3.58 20.99
CA LYS A 156 0.27 -2.53 21.53
C LYS A 156 -0.55 -3.06 22.70
N LYS A 157 -0.84 -2.22 23.66
CA LYS A 157 -1.80 -2.50 24.71
C LYS A 157 -3.12 -1.80 24.38
N LEU A 158 -4.21 -2.54 24.39
CA LEU A 158 -5.56 -2.00 24.25
C LEU A 158 -6.20 -1.96 25.64
N LYS A 159 -6.38 -0.77 26.17
CA LYS A 159 -7.05 -0.56 27.45
C LYS A 159 -8.55 -0.52 27.22
N LEU A 160 -9.27 -1.45 27.80
CA LEU A 160 -10.71 -1.60 27.65
C LEU A 160 -11.41 -1.42 28.99
N LYS A 161 -12.27 -0.40 29.07
CA LYS A 161 -13.15 -0.24 30.22
C LYS A 161 -14.10 -1.43 30.27
N ASN A 162 -14.27 -2.01 31.45
CA ASN A 162 -15.12 -3.18 31.68
C ASN A 162 -14.64 -4.48 31.00
N LEU A 163 -13.38 -4.61 30.65
CA LEU A 163 -12.82 -5.90 30.22
C LEU A 163 -13.00 -6.93 31.35
N PRO A 164 -13.64 -8.09 31.09
CA PRO A 164 -13.71 -9.16 32.07
C PRO A 164 -12.32 -9.63 32.49
N GLU A 165 -12.17 -10.02 33.74
CA GLU A 165 -10.87 -10.45 34.32
C GLU A 165 -10.31 -11.67 33.60
N SER A 166 -11.17 -12.56 33.13
CA SER A 166 -10.80 -13.75 32.36
C SER A 166 -10.13 -13.45 31.02
N PHE A 167 -10.19 -12.19 30.56
CA PHE A 167 -9.55 -11.69 29.34
C PHE A 167 -8.40 -10.71 29.61
N GLU A 168 -8.03 -10.47 30.87
CA GLU A 168 -6.83 -9.70 31.16
C GLU A 168 -5.57 -10.42 30.60
N GLY A 169 -4.78 -9.70 29.81
CA GLY A 169 -3.62 -10.28 29.13
C GLY A 169 -3.94 -11.07 27.85
N TYR A 170 -5.21 -11.14 27.41
CA TYR A 170 -5.61 -11.81 26.16
C TYR A 170 -4.87 -11.21 24.96
N ARG A 171 -4.30 -12.06 24.11
CA ARG A 171 -3.45 -11.64 23.00
C ARG A 171 -4.17 -11.83 21.67
N ILE A 172 -4.35 -10.73 20.95
CA ILE A 172 -4.89 -10.71 19.59
C ILE A 172 -3.74 -10.37 18.64
N LEU A 173 -3.62 -11.10 17.53
CA LEU A 173 -2.73 -10.76 16.44
C LEU A 173 -3.57 -10.30 15.25
N GLN A 174 -3.21 -9.18 14.64
CA GLN A 174 -3.83 -8.71 13.40
C GLN A 174 -2.84 -8.74 12.25
N ILE A 175 -3.29 -9.25 11.12
CA ILE A 175 -2.72 -9.07 9.79
C ILE A 175 -3.79 -8.56 8.83
N SER A 176 -3.40 -7.93 7.74
CA SER A 176 -4.29 -7.37 6.74
C SER A 176 -3.61 -7.34 5.38
N ASP A 177 -4.38 -7.16 4.33
CA ASP A 177 -3.85 -6.78 3.01
C ASP A 177 -2.72 -7.72 2.54
N ILE A 178 -3.03 -8.99 2.42
CA ILE A 178 -2.07 -10.03 2.01
C ILE A 178 -1.76 -9.93 0.53
N HIS A 179 -2.78 -9.76 -0.31
CA HIS A 179 -2.63 -9.65 -1.77
C HIS A 179 -1.81 -10.80 -2.38
N MET A 180 -2.25 -12.04 -2.18
CA MET A 180 -1.53 -13.26 -2.58
C MET A 180 -1.08 -13.27 -4.04
N GLY A 181 -1.86 -12.65 -4.94
CA GLY A 181 -1.51 -12.52 -6.36
C GLY A 181 -0.22 -11.73 -6.63
N SER A 182 0.25 -10.95 -5.66
CA SER A 182 1.48 -10.17 -5.77
C SER A 182 2.74 -10.94 -5.38
N PHE A 183 2.63 -12.00 -4.59
CA PHE A 183 3.79 -12.71 -4.07
C PHE A 183 4.52 -13.56 -5.11
N TRP A 184 5.85 -13.58 -4.99
CA TRP A 184 6.73 -14.50 -5.74
C TRP A 184 7.75 -15.21 -4.86
N ASN A 185 8.08 -14.69 -3.67
CA ASN A 185 9.09 -15.23 -2.77
C ASN A 185 8.46 -16.04 -1.64
N ARG A 186 8.18 -17.34 -1.93
CA ARG A 186 7.55 -18.24 -0.95
C ARG A 186 8.35 -18.36 0.35
N ALA A 187 9.68 -18.40 0.26
CA ALA A 187 10.54 -18.55 1.45
C ALA A 187 10.44 -17.32 2.38
N ALA A 188 10.39 -16.12 1.80
CA ALA A 188 10.23 -14.90 2.60
C ALA A 188 8.85 -14.81 3.25
N VAL A 189 7.77 -15.17 2.52
CA VAL A 189 6.41 -15.22 3.08
C VAL A 189 6.33 -16.24 4.21
N MET A 190 6.92 -17.44 4.04
CA MET A 190 6.98 -18.46 5.10
C MET A 190 7.62 -17.94 6.37
N LYS A 191 8.70 -17.16 6.30
CA LYS A 191 9.29 -16.51 7.48
C LYS A 191 8.30 -15.57 8.17
N GLY A 192 7.51 -14.83 7.40
CA GLY A 192 6.44 -13.97 7.94
C GLY A 192 5.40 -14.81 8.71
N ILE A 193 4.98 -15.96 8.16
CA ILE A 193 4.05 -16.88 8.84
C ILE A 193 4.68 -17.46 10.13
N GLU A 194 5.95 -17.82 10.10
CA GLU A 194 6.67 -18.28 11.31
C GLU A 194 6.70 -17.18 12.37
N MET A 195 6.95 -15.92 11.98
CA MET A 195 6.91 -14.77 12.90
C MET A 195 5.52 -14.57 13.51
N ILE A 196 4.43 -14.76 12.72
CA ILE A 196 3.05 -14.73 13.23
C ILE A 196 2.86 -15.79 14.30
N ASN A 197 3.19 -17.05 14.02
CA ASN A 197 2.99 -18.17 14.95
C ASN A 197 3.84 -18.05 16.22
N GLN A 198 5.05 -17.48 16.12
CA GLN A 198 5.92 -17.21 17.28
C GLN A 198 5.31 -16.22 18.28
N GLN A 199 4.31 -15.43 17.85
CA GLN A 199 3.65 -14.50 18.78
C GLN A 199 2.73 -15.22 19.78
N ASN A 200 2.37 -16.47 19.56
CA ASN A 200 1.50 -17.27 20.43
C ASN A 200 0.21 -16.53 20.80
N ALA A 201 -0.44 -15.94 19.80
CA ALA A 201 -1.68 -15.20 20.00
C ALA A 201 -2.84 -16.14 20.38
N ASP A 202 -3.78 -15.63 21.19
CA ASP A 202 -4.99 -16.36 21.51
C ASP A 202 -5.96 -16.38 20.32
N ALA A 203 -6.10 -15.26 19.61
CA ALA A 203 -6.84 -15.16 18.36
C ALA A 203 -6.06 -14.41 17.28
N VAL A 204 -6.33 -14.73 16.02
CA VAL A 204 -5.81 -13.97 14.86
C VAL A 204 -6.96 -13.29 14.14
N PHE A 205 -6.81 -12.01 13.82
CA PHE A 205 -7.74 -11.21 13.04
C PHE A 205 -7.13 -10.89 11.68
N PHE A 206 -7.84 -11.22 10.62
CA PHE A 206 -7.53 -10.84 9.27
C PHE A 206 -8.54 -9.80 8.76
N THR A 207 -8.08 -8.61 8.44
CA THR A 207 -8.94 -7.47 8.13
C THR A 207 -9.09 -7.19 6.63
N GLY A 208 -9.07 -8.23 5.78
CA GLY A 208 -9.45 -8.15 4.37
C GLY A 208 -8.29 -7.96 3.39
N ASP A 209 -8.63 -7.98 2.11
CA ASP A 209 -7.73 -7.94 0.95
C ASP A 209 -6.78 -9.17 0.92
N LEU A 210 -7.39 -10.35 0.80
CA LEU A 210 -6.68 -11.62 0.69
C LEU A 210 -6.03 -11.76 -0.68
N VAL A 211 -6.73 -11.34 -1.74
CA VAL A 211 -6.30 -11.41 -3.13
C VAL A 211 -6.23 -10.02 -3.77
N ASN A 212 -5.63 -9.93 -4.97
CA ASN A 212 -5.70 -8.69 -5.76
C ASN A 212 -7.07 -8.58 -6.45
N ASN A 213 -7.61 -9.70 -6.98
CA ASN A 213 -8.89 -9.73 -7.71
C ASN A 213 -9.51 -11.13 -7.82
N LYS A 214 -8.70 -12.20 -7.93
CA LYS A 214 -9.18 -13.51 -8.34
C LYS A 214 -8.90 -14.58 -7.30
N ALA A 215 -9.88 -15.45 -7.04
CA ALA A 215 -9.74 -16.59 -6.15
C ALA A 215 -8.59 -17.54 -6.57
N THR A 216 -8.27 -17.60 -7.86
CA THR A 216 -7.13 -18.39 -8.37
C THR A 216 -5.77 -17.86 -7.89
N GLU A 217 -5.70 -16.65 -7.34
CA GLU A 217 -4.46 -16.10 -6.75
C GLU A 217 -4.06 -16.82 -5.45
N LEU A 218 -4.97 -17.61 -4.88
CA LEU A 218 -4.67 -18.52 -3.75
C LEU A 218 -3.87 -19.75 -4.17
N ASP A 219 -3.82 -20.05 -5.48
CA ASP A 219 -3.16 -21.26 -5.95
C ASP A 219 -1.68 -21.29 -5.57
N GLY A 220 -1.27 -22.36 -4.89
CA GLY A 220 0.08 -22.50 -4.36
C GLY A 220 0.35 -21.72 -3.06
N TRP A 221 -0.60 -20.93 -2.53
CA TRP A 221 -0.43 -20.17 -1.30
C TRP A 221 -1.28 -20.69 -0.13
N THR A 222 -2.35 -21.43 -0.39
CA THR A 222 -3.23 -21.98 0.66
C THR A 222 -2.48 -22.79 1.70
N GLU A 223 -1.54 -23.66 1.29
CA GLU A 223 -0.68 -24.43 2.21
C GLU A 223 0.24 -23.58 3.08
N VAL A 224 0.54 -22.34 2.66
CA VAL A 224 1.39 -21.41 3.41
C VAL A 224 0.57 -20.74 4.48
N PHE A 225 -0.57 -20.16 4.10
CA PHE A 225 -1.39 -19.35 4.99
C PHE A 225 -2.29 -20.19 5.90
N SER A 226 -2.62 -21.43 5.55
CA SER A 226 -3.30 -22.38 6.46
C SER A 226 -2.44 -22.77 7.68
N LYS A 227 -1.13 -22.47 7.66
CA LYS A 227 -0.24 -22.67 8.81
C LYS A 227 -0.36 -21.61 9.89
N ILE A 228 -1.11 -20.53 9.65
CA ILE A 228 -1.42 -19.55 10.70
C ILE A 228 -2.31 -20.23 11.73
N GLN A 229 -1.85 -20.24 12.99
CA GLN A 229 -2.52 -20.92 14.09
C GLN A 229 -2.71 -19.98 15.27
N SER A 230 -3.82 -20.15 15.97
CA SER A 230 -4.10 -19.52 17.25
C SER A 230 -5.07 -20.41 18.05
N LYS A 231 -5.18 -20.17 19.35
CA LYS A 231 -5.99 -21.02 20.26
C LYS A 231 -7.47 -20.96 19.95
N ASP A 232 -7.98 -19.75 19.67
CA ASP A 232 -9.41 -19.48 19.45
C ASP A 232 -9.78 -19.31 17.98
N GLY A 233 -8.81 -19.53 17.09
CA GLY A 233 -9.02 -19.50 15.64
C GLY A 233 -8.64 -18.19 14.98
N VAL A 234 -8.78 -18.18 13.65
CA VAL A 234 -8.54 -17.03 12.78
C VAL A 234 -9.90 -16.48 12.33
N PHE A 235 -10.22 -15.26 12.75
CA PHE A 235 -11.42 -14.53 12.32
C PHE A 235 -11.06 -13.58 11.19
N SER A 236 -11.86 -13.57 10.14
CA SER A 236 -11.53 -12.84 8.92
C SER A 236 -12.72 -12.09 8.35
N VAL A 237 -12.45 -11.04 7.58
CA VAL A 237 -13.44 -10.31 6.77
C VAL A 237 -12.92 -10.10 5.35
N LEU A 238 -13.78 -9.65 4.44
CA LEU A 238 -13.42 -9.28 3.08
C LEU A 238 -13.00 -7.80 3.01
N GLY A 239 -12.00 -7.51 2.16
CA GLY A 239 -11.65 -6.16 1.74
C GLY A 239 -12.17 -5.85 0.34
N ASN A 240 -11.91 -4.65 -0.18
CA ASN A 240 -12.45 -4.21 -1.47
C ASN A 240 -11.87 -4.99 -2.66
N HIS A 241 -10.66 -5.50 -2.57
CA HIS A 241 -10.04 -6.29 -3.63
C HIS A 241 -10.64 -7.70 -3.76
N ASP A 242 -11.20 -8.24 -2.68
CA ASP A 242 -11.73 -9.59 -2.64
C ASP A 242 -12.99 -9.77 -3.52
N TYR A 243 -13.66 -8.68 -3.90
CA TYR A 243 -14.83 -8.70 -4.80
C TYR A 243 -14.47 -8.76 -6.29
N GLY A 244 -13.19 -8.58 -6.65
CA GLY A 244 -12.75 -8.65 -8.04
C GLY A 244 -13.17 -7.48 -8.92
N ASP A 245 -13.41 -6.30 -8.33
CA ASP A 245 -13.94 -5.11 -9.04
C ASP A 245 -12.92 -4.42 -9.97
N TYR A 246 -11.63 -4.79 -9.89
CA TYR A 246 -10.55 -4.09 -10.61
C TYR A 246 -10.05 -4.82 -11.85
N VAL A 247 -10.74 -5.89 -12.26
CA VAL A 247 -10.46 -6.62 -13.50
C VAL A 247 -11.73 -6.80 -14.31
N PRO A 248 -11.63 -6.88 -15.66
CA PRO A 248 -12.78 -7.21 -16.49
C PRO A 248 -13.20 -8.67 -16.29
N TRP A 249 -14.50 -8.92 -16.31
CA TRP A 249 -15.13 -10.23 -16.30
C TRP A 249 -15.92 -10.41 -17.59
N GLU A 250 -16.06 -11.64 -18.06
CA GLU A 250 -16.86 -11.95 -19.25
C GLU A 250 -18.35 -11.64 -19.02
N ASN A 251 -18.81 -11.88 -17.80
CA ASN A 251 -20.17 -11.60 -17.35
C ASN A 251 -20.21 -11.49 -15.83
N GLU A 252 -21.32 -11.00 -15.28
CA GLU A 252 -21.51 -10.82 -13.83
C GLU A 252 -21.50 -12.16 -13.08
N GLN A 253 -21.99 -13.24 -13.68
CA GLN A 253 -21.98 -14.57 -13.05
C GLN A 253 -20.56 -15.04 -12.77
N GLN A 254 -19.63 -14.86 -13.70
CA GLN A 254 -18.22 -15.22 -13.50
C GLN A 254 -17.59 -14.47 -12.30
N LYS A 255 -17.95 -13.21 -12.11
CA LYS A 255 -17.53 -12.43 -10.96
C LYS A 255 -18.10 -12.96 -9.64
N VAL A 256 -19.40 -13.29 -9.64
CA VAL A 256 -20.07 -13.91 -8.49
C VAL A 256 -19.46 -15.26 -8.15
N ASP A 257 -19.20 -16.10 -9.17
CA ASP A 257 -18.56 -17.41 -8.99
C ASP A 257 -17.14 -17.28 -8.42
N ASN A 258 -16.39 -16.25 -8.83
CA ASN A 258 -15.08 -15.94 -8.28
C ASN A 258 -15.15 -15.59 -6.79
N LEU A 259 -16.09 -14.73 -6.38
CA LEU A 259 -16.29 -14.38 -4.98
C LEU A 259 -16.71 -15.62 -4.17
N ASN A 260 -17.66 -16.41 -4.67
CA ASN A 260 -18.09 -17.64 -4.02
C ASN A 260 -16.94 -18.63 -3.84
N SER A 261 -16.08 -18.76 -4.86
CA SER A 261 -14.87 -19.60 -4.80
C SER A 261 -13.90 -19.07 -3.74
N LEU A 262 -13.67 -17.75 -3.67
CA LEU A 262 -12.81 -17.13 -2.66
C LEU A 262 -13.31 -17.39 -1.24
N VAL A 263 -14.61 -17.17 -1.00
CA VAL A 263 -15.27 -17.40 0.29
C VAL A 263 -15.17 -18.88 0.70
N HIS A 264 -15.46 -19.78 -0.22
CA HIS A 264 -15.35 -21.23 0.03
C HIS A 264 -13.92 -21.61 0.40
N ARG A 265 -12.94 -21.21 -0.38
CA ARG A 265 -11.52 -21.54 -0.17
C ARG A 265 -10.97 -20.94 1.13
N GLN A 266 -11.37 -19.70 1.47
CA GLN A 266 -10.97 -19.08 2.73
C GLN A 266 -11.48 -19.86 3.94
N ARG A 267 -12.72 -20.37 3.88
CA ARG A 267 -13.31 -21.18 4.95
C ARG A 267 -12.76 -22.60 5.01
N THR A 268 -12.55 -23.25 3.87
CA THR A 268 -12.22 -24.69 3.81
C THR A 268 -10.74 -24.98 3.65
N GLU A 269 -10.00 -24.23 2.81
CA GLU A 269 -8.59 -24.47 2.56
C GLU A 269 -7.69 -23.74 3.56
N LEU A 270 -8.06 -22.49 3.96
CA LEU A 270 -7.33 -21.75 4.99
C LEU A 270 -7.82 -22.09 6.41
N GLY A 271 -9.05 -22.57 6.55
CA GLY A 271 -9.67 -22.87 7.83
C GLY A 271 -10.01 -21.61 8.66
N TRP A 272 -10.22 -20.48 8.01
CA TRP A 272 -10.51 -19.21 8.68
C TRP A 272 -12.01 -19.00 8.82
N ASP A 273 -12.46 -18.51 9.98
CA ASP A 273 -13.87 -18.12 10.22
C ASP A 273 -14.14 -16.77 9.55
N LEU A 274 -14.64 -16.81 8.32
CA LEU A 274 -14.96 -15.63 7.53
C LEU A 274 -16.33 -15.08 7.93
N LEU A 275 -16.33 -13.88 8.45
CA LEU A 275 -17.52 -13.15 8.90
C LEU A 275 -18.03 -12.25 7.76
N ILE A 276 -19.26 -12.50 7.32
CA ILE A 276 -19.95 -11.76 6.26
C ILE A 276 -21.19 -11.09 6.87
N ASN A 277 -20.99 -9.91 7.50
CA ASN A 277 -21.99 -9.23 8.32
C ASN A 277 -22.50 -10.14 9.45
N GLU A 278 -21.55 -10.72 10.20
CA GLU A 278 -21.80 -11.72 11.23
C GLU A 278 -21.01 -11.41 12.50
N ASN A 279 -21.32 -12.10 13.60
CA ASN A 279 -20.52 -12.03 14.83
C ASN A 279 -20.21 -13.42 15.39
N ARG A 280 -19.16 -13.47 16.22
CA ARG A 280 -18.76 -14.66 16.98
C ARG A 280 -18.43 -14.29 18.41
N ARG A 281 -18.51 -15.28 19.30
CA ARG A 281 -18.17 -15.13 20.71
C ARG A 281 -16.98 -16.00 21.06
N ILE A 282 -15.93 -15.36 21.57
CA ILE A 282 -14.80 -16.04 22.21
C ILE A 282 -15.13 -16.13 23.69
N LYS A 283 -15.25 -17.35 24.22
CA LYS A 283 -15.71 -17.59 25.59
C LYS A 283 -14.58 -17.96 26.54
N ARG A 284 -14.63 -17.46 27.77
CA ARG A 284 -13.79 -17.84 28.91
C ARG A 284 -14.68 -17.95 30.15
N GLY A 285 -15.07 -19.20 30.49
CA GLY A 285 -16.07 -19.43 31.53
C GLY A 285 -17.42 -18.77 31.18
N ASN A 286 -17.87 -17.87 32.02
CA ASN A 286 -19.14 -17.11 31.81
C ASN A 286 -18.92 -15.81 31.01
N ASP A 287 -17.66 -15.41 30.77
CA ASP A 287 -17.36 -14.18 30.07
C ASP A 287 -17.19 -14.42 28.57
N SER A 288 -17.40 -13.38 27.78
CA SER A 288 -17.19 -13.41 26.33
C SER A 288 -16.61 -12.11 25.78
N LEU A 289 -15.84 -12.24 24.69
CA LEU A 289 -15.54 -11.17 23.76
C LEU A 289 -16.36 -11.39 22.50
N CYS A 290 -17.04 -10.36 22.03
CA CYS A 290 -17.79 -10.39 20.78
C CYS A 290 -16.90 -9.89 19.62
N VAL A 291 -16.59 -10.76 18.66
CA VAL A 291 -15.95 -10.40 17.41
C VAL A 291 -17.03 -10.14 16.37
N VAL A 292 -17.11 -8.92 15.88
CA VAL A 292 -18.05 -8.48 14.85
C VAL A 292 -17.31 -8.31 13.55
N GLY A 293 -17.76 -8.92 12.46
CA GLY A 293 -17.14 -8.79 11.14
C GLY A 293 -18.14 -8.32 10.10
N ILE A 294 -17.77 -7.32 9.34
CA ILE A 294 -18.58 -6.83 8.23
C ILE A 294 -17.87 -7.00 6.89
N GLU A 295 -18.66 -7.05 5.83
CA GLU A 295 -18.16 -6.92 4.48
C GLU A 295 -17.55 -5.53 4.25
N ASN A 296 -16.87 -5.34 3.12
CA ASN A 296 -16.23 -4.05 2.84
C ASN A 296 -17.22 -2.88 2.92
N TRP A 297 -16.80 -1.82 3.62
CA TRP A 297 -17.52 -0.57 3.70
C TRP A 297 -16.52 0.60 3.62
N GLY A 298 -16.50 1.33 2.50
CA GLY A 298 -15.62 2.46 2.27
C GLY A 298 -16.40 3.76 2.07
N ALA A 299 -16.07 4.79 2.85
CA ALA A 299 -16.67 6.13 2.70
C ALA A 299 -16.07 6.93 1.56
N LYS A 300 -14.85 6.62 1.16
CA LYS A 300 -14.06 7.38 0.19
C LYS A 300 -14.01 6.68 -1.16
N GLY A 301 -13.84 7.48 -2.23
CA GLY A 301 -13.76 6.95 -3.57
C GLY A 301 -15.06 6.28 -4.04
N ARG A 302 -14.92 5.20 -4.81
CA ARG A 302 -16.03 4.38 -5.33
C ARG A 302 -16.01 2.98 -4.70
N PHE A 303 -15.48 2.85 -3.50
CA PHE A 303 -15.44 1.57 -2.82
C PHE A 303 -16.85 1.11 -2.45
N PRO A 304 -17.16 -0.19 -2.64
CA PRO A 304 -18.47 -0.72 -2.35
C PRO A 304 -18.78 -0.67 -0.85
N LYS A 305 -20.06 -0.48 -0.52
CA LYS A 305 -20.59 -0.47 0.84
C LYS A 305 -21.49 -1.68 1.04
N TYR A 306 -20.89 -2.87 1.13
CA TYR A 306 -21.60 -4.13 1.38
C TYR A 306 -21.75 -4.43 2.87
N GLY A 307 -20.94 -3.76 3.72
CA GLY A 307 -21.00 -3.92 5.17
C GLY A 307 -22.34 -3.47 5.75
N ASP A 308 -22.93 -4.32 6.59
CA ASP A 308 -24.20 -4.11 7.30
C ASP A 308 -23.98 -4.32 8.79
N MET A 309 -23.81 -3.20 9.50
CA MET A 309 -23.56 -3.21 10.96
C MET A 309 -24.76 -3.72 11.76
N ASP A 310 -25.98 -3.39 11.34
CA ASP A 310 -27.18 -3.80 12.09
C ASP A 310 -27.36 -5.32 12.01
N LYS A 311 -27.07 -5.91 10.85
CA LYS A 311 -27.06 -7.37 10.68
C LYS A 311 -25.93 -8.01 11.49
N ALA A 312 -24.73 -7.46 11.43
CA ALA A 312 -23.54 -7.98 12.12
C ALA A 312 -23.69 -7.93 13.65
N LEU A 313 -24.38 -6.92 14.19
CA LEU A 313 -24.57 -6.72 15.61
C LEU A 313 -25.79 -7.47 16.18
N LYS A 314 -26.59 -8.12 15.36
CA LYS A 314 -27.78 -8.82 15.82
C LYS A 314 -27.45 -9.86 16.90
N GLY A 315 -28.12 -9.77 18.06
CA GLY A 315 -27.92 -10.67 19.19
C GLY A 315 -26.68 -10.39 20.03
N THR A 316 -26.08 -9.20 19.90
CA THR A 316 -24.89 -8.78 20.68
C THR A 316 -25.22 -7.74 21.74
N GLU A 317 -26.50 -7.49 22.03
CA GLU A 317 -26.98 -6.41 22.90
C GLU A 317 -26.41 -6.52 24.33
N ASN A 318 -26.17 -7.74 24.80
CA ASN A 318 -25.65 -8.02 26.14
C ASN A 318 -24.13 -8.16 26.21
N GLU A 319 -23.44 -8.04 25.08
CA GLU A 319 -21.96 -8.17 25.04
C GLU A 319 -21.29 -6.88 25.51
N VAL A 320 -20.40 -7.02 26.50
CA VAL A 320 -19.72 -5.88 27.13
C VAL A 320 -18.55 -5.38 26.25
N ILE A 321 -17.85 -6.30 25.61
CA ILE A 321 -16.69 -5.98 24.75
C ILE A 321 -16.98 -6.44 23.32
N LYS A 322 -17.02 -5.47 22.41
CA LYS A 322 -17.24 -5.68 20.96
C LYS A 322 -16.01 -5.23 20.17
N LEU A 323 -15.42 -6.16 19.44
CA LEU A 323 -14.24 -6.00 18.60
C LEU A 323 -14.68 -6.09 17.15
N LEU A 324 -14.63 -4.98 16.42
CA LEU A 324 -15.08 -4.88 15.04
C LEU A 324 -13.94 -5.10 14.06
N LEU A 325 -14.12 -6.02 13.12
CA LEU A 325 -13.30 -6.17 11.93
C LEU A 325 -13.98 -5.46 10.75
N SER A 326 -13.33 -4.44 10.21
CA SER A 326 -13.82 -3.67 9.06
C SER A 326 -12.62 -3.16 8.27
N HIS A 327 -12.56 -3.52 7.00
CA HIS A 327 -11.36 -3.33 6.18
C HIS A 327 -10.94 -1.86 6.03
N ASP A 328 -11.86 -0.98 5.59
CA ASP A 328 -11.55 0.43 5.31
C ASP A 328 -11.66 1.29 6.58
N PRO A 329 -10.59 1.99 7.01
CA PRO A 329 -10.59 2.80 8.22
C PRO A 329 -11.53 4.01 8.15
N SER A 330 -11.94 4.45 6.95
CA SER A 330 -12.89 5.56 6.82
C SER A 330 -14.27 5.24 7.40
N HIS A 331 -14.62 3.95 7.52
CA HIS A 331 -15.84 3.49 8.16
C HIS A 331 -15.97 3.98 9.61
N TRP A 332 -14.84 4.05 10.33
CA TRP A 332 -14.84 4.44 11.73
C TRP A 332 -15.44 5.83 11.98
N LYS A 333 -14.92 6.86 11.31
CA LYS A 333 -15.39 8.24 11.48
C LYS A 333 -16.76 8.49 10.87
N GLU A 334 -17.07 7.84 9.76
CA GLU A 334 -18.27 8.12 8.99
C GLU A 334 -19.52 7.41 9.54
N GLU A 335 -19.35 6.23 10.11
CA GLU A 335 -20.48 5.45 10.56
C GLU A 335 -20.34 4.89 11.98
N VAL A 336 -19.21 4.23 12.31
CA VAL A 336 -19.07 3.51 13.58
C VAL A 336 -19.08 4.47 14.75
N LEU A 337 -18.23 5.50 14.72
CA LEU A 337 -18.10 6.47 15.79
C LEU A 337 -19.40 7.26 16.07
N PRO A 338 -20.15 7.75 15.08
CA PRO A 338 -21.42 8.45 15.33
C PRO A 338 -22.59 7.55 15.75
N LYS A 339 -22.69 6.31 15.21
CA LYS A 339 -23.90 5.49 15.36
C LYS A 339 -23.73 4.33 16.35
N TYR A 340 -22.58 3.65 16.38
CA TYR A 340 -22.37 2.40 17.11
C TYR A 340 -21.44 2.60 18.31
N LYS A 341 -21.96 3.28 19.36
CA LYS A 341 -21.20 3.73 20.54
C LYS A 341 -20.65 2.59 21.41
N ASP A 342 -21.17 1.40 21.25
CA ASP A 342 -20.82 0.20 22.00
C ASP A 342 -19.71 -0.65 21.36
N ILE A 343 -19.18 -0.23 20.21
CA ILE A 343 -17.96 -0.79 19.67
C ILE A 343 -16.76 -0.27 20.48
N ASN A 344 -15.96 -1.18 21.04
CA ASN A 344 -14.79 -0.80 21.83
C ASN A 344 -13.55 -0.57 20.98
N VAL A 345 -13.29 -1.49 20.03
CA VAL A 345 -12.14 -1.42 19.14
C VAL A 345 -12.57 -1.81 17.73
N MET A 346 -12.14 -1.03 16.73
CA MET A 346 -12.21 -1.38 15.31
C MET A 346 -10.81 -1.70 14.80
N PHE A 347 -10.68 -2.79 14.05
CA PHE A 347 -9.45 -3.21 13.38
C PHE A 347 -9.61 -3.07 11.87
N SER A 348 -8.67 -2.37 11.24
CA SER A 348 -8.71 -2.05 9.81
C SER A 348 -7.34 -2.24 9.14
N GLY A 349 -7.33 -2.24 7.81
CA GLY A 349 -6.15 -2.25 6.95
C GLY A 349 -6.26 -1.23 5.82
N HIS A 350 -6.33 -1.70 4.56
CA HIS A 350 -6.67 -0.96 3.35
C HIS A 350 -5.62 0.03 2.83
N THR A 351 -5.04 0.84 3.71
CA THR A 351 -4.21 1.97 3.29
C THR A 351 -2.81 1.58 2.84
N HIS A 352 -2.30 0.44 3.29
CA HIS A 352 -0.91 0.00 3.18
C HIS A 352 0.13 1.04 3.65
N GLY A 353 -0.31 2.19 4.19
CA GLY A 353 0.54 3.37 4.30
C GLY A 353 1.14 3.77 2.95
N MET A 354 0.43 3.48 1.84
CA MET A 354 0.90 3.64 0.45
C MET A 354 2.20 2.88 0.15
N GLN A 355 2.62 1.94 1.01
CA GLN A 355 3.88 1.19 0.90
C GLN A 355 5.13 2.09 0.80
N PHE A 356 4.96 3.38 0.96
CA PHE A 356 5.99 4.39 0.80
C PHE A 356 5.84 5.51 1.84
N GLY A 357 6.94 5.82 2.54
CA GLY A 357 6.92 6.89 3.54
C GLY A 357 8.17 6.92 4.39
N ILE A 358 8.06 7.59 5.51
CA ILE A 358 9.12 7.72 6.51
C ILE A 358 8.52 7.38 7.88
N GLU A 359 9.15 6.46 8.58
CA GLU A 359 8.82 6.13 9.96
C GLU A 359 10.11 6.00 10.76
N VAL A 360 10.42 7.04 11.54
CA VAL A 360 11.64 7.12 12.38
C VAL A 360 11.23 7.66 13.75
N GLY A 361 11.35 6.81 14.77
CA GLY A 361 10.93 7.15 16.13
C GLY A 361 9.45 7.49 16.20
N SER A 362 9.10 8.70 16.65
CA SER A 362 7.71 9.18 16.73
C SER A 362 7.21 9.85 15.43
N VAL A 363 8.10 10.11 14.49
CA VAL A 363 7.75 10.77 13.23
C VAL A 363 7.32 9.73 12.23
N LYS A 364 6.06 9.82 11.76
CA LYS A 364 5.53 9.01 10.67
C LYS A 364 4.89 9.90 9.61
N TRP A 365 5.24 9.64 8.37
CA TRP A 365 4.69 10.33 7.21
C TRP A 365 4.57 9.38 6.02
N SER A 366 3.44 9.47 5.35
CA SER A 366 3.19 8.85 4.06
C SER A 366 2.27 9.76 3.25
N PRO A 367 2.34 9.77 1.91
CA PRO A 367 1.38 10.51 1.09
C PRO A 367 -0.08 10.13 1.36
N VAL A 368 -0.35 8.91 1.80
CA VAL A 368 -1.71 8.43 2.10
C VAL A 368 -2.42 9.26 3.17
N LYS A 369 -1.68 9.92 4.07
CA LYS A 369 -2.27 10.77 5.14
C LYS A 369 -3.16 11.90 4.61
N TYR A 370 -2.96 12.33 3.37
CA TYR A 370 -3.76 13.37 2.73
C TYR A 370 -5.11 12.86 2.22
N PHE A 371 -5.24 11.52 2.11
CA PHE A 371 -6.47 10.83 1.71
C PHE A 371 -7.16 10.17 2.91
N TYR A 372 -6.35 9.54 3.79
CA TYR A 372 -6.79 8.86 5.01
C TYR A 372 -6.06 9.46 6.21
N PRO A 373 -6.70 10.33 7.01
CA PRO A 373 -6.11 10.87 8.24
C PRO A 373 -5.73 9.75 9.22
N GLU A 374 -6.60 8.74 9.34
CA GLU A 374 -6.36 7.52 10.10
C GLU A 374 -5.76 6.44 9.19
N TRP A 375 -4.47 6.53 8.89
CA TRP A 375 -3.82 5.65 7.91
C TRP A 375 -2.94 4.55 8.50
N ALA A 376 -2.52 4.65 9.74
CA ALA A 376 -1.69 3.64 10.40
C ALA A 376 -1.62 3.84 11.90
N ASP A 377 -1.54 2.73 12.68
CA ASP A 377 -1.39 2.73 14.12
C ASP A 377 -2.71 2.95 14.88
N LEU A 378 -2.63 3.24 16.19
CA LEU A 378 -3.76 3.36 17.09
C LEU A 378 -4.30 4.79 17.17
N TYR A 379 -5.61 4.93 16.99
CA TYR A 379 -6.37 6.17 17.18
C TYR A 379 -7.41 5.96 18.27
N GLN A 380 -7.77 7.04 18.95
CA GLN A 380 -8.78 7.03 20.01
C GLN A 380 -9.67 8.25 19.88
N ASP A 381 -10.96 8.05 19.95
CA ASP A 381 -11.96 9.13 19.97
C ASP A 381 -13.24 8.66 20.68
N GLN A 382 -13.85 9.51 21.49
CA GLN A 382 -15.12 9.26 22.18
C GLN A 382 -15.19 7.92 22.94
N GLY A 383 -14.08 7.42 23.46
CA GLY A 383 -14.01 6.15 24.17
C GLY A 383 -13.85 4.90 23.30
N GLN A 384 -13.88 5.04 21.99
CA GLN A 384 -13.58 3.99 21.02
C GLN A 384 -12.14 4.03 20.56
N GLN A 385 -11.63 2.91 20.10
CA GLN A 385 -10.29 2.78 19.53
C GLN A 385 -10.40 2.26 18.09
N LEU A 386 -9.52 2.78 17.21
CA LEU A 386 -9.29 2.25 15.87
C LEU A 386 -7.82 1.89 15.74
N TYR A 387 -7.53 0.69 15.26
CA TYR A 387 -6.19 0.34 14.80
C TYR A 387 -6.17 0.10 13.30
N VAL A 388 -5.23 0.77 12.61
CA VAL A 388 -5.04 0.60 11.16
C VAL A 388 -3.70 -0.07 10.91
N ASN A 389 -3.76 -1.32 10.43
CA ASN A 389 -2.60 -2.14 10.07
C ASN A 389 -2.05 -1.69 8.72
N ARG A 390 -0.71 -1.70 8.56
CA ARG A 390 -0.03 -1.29 7.31
C ARG A 390 -0.01 -2.37 6.23
N GLY A 391 -0.63 -3.51 6.49
CA GLY A 391 -0.68 -4.66 5.58
C GLY A 391 0.53 -5.58 5.67
N PHE A 392 0.29 -6.86 5.43
CA PHE A 392 1.29 -7.94 5.41
C PHE A 392 1.97 -8.05 4.03
N GLY A 393 1.20 -7.91 2.96
CA GLY A 393 1.68 -8.00 1.58
C GLY A 393 1.90 -6.64 0.92
N TYR A 394 1.76 -6.62 -0.39
CA TYR A 394 1.90 -5.42 -1.23
C TYR A 394 1.06 -5.54 -2.49
N ILE A 395 0.72 -4.39 -3.08
CA ILE A 395 -0.03 -4.32 -4.33
C ILE A 395 0.50 -3.18 -5.22
N GLY A 396 0.44 -3.36 -6.54
CA GLY A 396 0.87 -2.35 -7.52
C GLY A 396 2.39 -2.17 -7.56
N TYR A 397 2.98 -1.55 -6.56
CA TYR A 397 4.43 -1.49 -6.36
C TYR A 397 4.88 -2.75 -5.60
N PRO A 398 5.80 -3.59 -6.18
CA PRO A 398 6.21 -4.87 -5.56
C PRO A 398 7.26 -4.68 -4.47
N GLY A 399 7.08 -3.67 -3.63
CA GLY A 399 8.03 -3.28 -2.60
C GLY A 399 7.41 -2.41 -1.52
N ARG A 400 8.21 -2.15 -0.47
CA ARG A 400 7.85 -1.23 0.61
C ARG A 400 9.07 -0.41 1.00
N PHE A 401 8.93 0.91 1.06
CA PHE A 401 9.99 1.80 1.50
C PHE A 401 9.53 2.66 2.67
N GLY A 402 10.21 2.52 3.81
CA GLY A 402 9.94 3.25 5.05
C GLY A 402 8.65 2.88 5.77
N ILE A 403 7.68 2.26 5.09
CA ILE A 403 6.46 1.69 5.65
C ILE A 403 6.50 0.17 5.45
N LEU A 404 7.11 -0.52 6.41
CA LEU A 404 7.37 -1.95 6.34
C LEU A 404 6.09 -2.79 6.55
N PRO A 405 6.09 -4.08 6.09
CA PRO A 405 4.96 -4.98 6.34
C PRO A 405 4.77 -5.22 7.83
N GLU A 406 3.52 -5.36 8.25
CA GLU A 406 3.16 -5.30 9.67
C GLU A 406 2.45 -6.55 10.17
N ILE A 407 2.91 -7.04 11.31
CA ILE A 407 2.25 -8.02 12.17
C ILE A 407 1.94 -7.30 13.49
N SER A 408 0.66 -6.99 13.75
CA SER A 408 0.28 -6.26 14.97
C SER A 408 -0.13 -7.22 16.07
N VAL A 409 0.41 -7.04 17.26
CA VAL A 409 0.07 -7.85 18.43
C VAL A 409 -0.51 -6.95 19.53
N PHE A 410 -1.71 -7.27 19.96
CA PHE A 410 -2.42 -6.55 21.00
C PHE A 410 -2.50 -7.37 22.26
N THR A 411 -2.25 -6.72 23.39
CA THR A 411 -2.57 -7.28 24.71
C THR A 411 -3.74 -6.50 25.28
N LEU A 412 -4.85 -7.17 25.54
CA LEU A 412 -6.01 -6.55 26.19
C LEU A 412 -5.69 -6.30 27.65
N THR A 413 -6.01 -5.12 28.14
CA THR A 413 -5.82 -4.74 29.55
C THR A 413 -7.02 -3.98 30.07
N ARG A 414 -7.33 -4.15 31.34
CA ARG A 414 -8.37 -3.36 32.02
C ARG A 414 -7.92 -1.90 32.13
N GLY A 415 -8.81 -0.99 31.76
CA GLY A 415 -8.58 0.45 31.74
C GLY A 415 -9.20 1.18 32.89
#